data_41ebd94db3f2458ea6d1caae3256bd9e
#
_entry.id   41ebd94db3f2458ea6d1caae3256bd9e
#
_cell.length_a   1.000
_cell.length_b   1.000
_cell.length_c   1.000
_cell.angle_alpha   90.00
_cell.angle_beta   90.00
_cell.angle_gamma   90.00
#
_symmetry.space_group_name_H-M   'P 1'
#
loop_
_entity.id
_entity.type
_entity.pdbx_description
1 polymer ?
#
loop_
_entity_poly.entity_id
_entity_poly.type
_entity_poly.pdbx_seq_one_letter_code
_entity_poly.pdbx_strand_id
1 'polypeptide(L)'
;ITDGASSDNFQGATASVLAVAPLLCQNRLKSMTDSSGSIAFRPGIGKLVEWLHLRLSENKRQFLIWVLAGLACGLAAVCYHESVVILFGWVRDLAAWAGTGWAVVVLVAAPTLGGLASGLIGTKIEKNAAGGGITQVKARYYLHFGVFRFREAFWRFVASALAVGSGNAMGPEGPTIHICSAVASGIGQMFGLAKRKIQAMVPVGAAAGLSAAFNTPMAALFFVFEELMGEVSSKSIFGILIAVVISAIVERTLVGEHTLFILGLPAFSTSWWMLLCIPIGIVCAAVGTFFVRTILKLRLKARETKAVPLWLRPALSGALIGLIGVTVLNLTGHDGVFSIGYDDLSEVLSGRLLIPAVIALLLVGKFISYILATTAGTSGGIFAPVLFFGGMLGALVGIAGQRLGFGYNEHVVGALALIGMGCMFASVIRCPLTSFMIVFEMTNNYTIMLPLMVGNIVAFLLSVRWHPISLYDSMLLQDGITLKRMPAYQGDQDWHSLPVKAIMTFDVATADASLSA
;
A
#
# COMPACT_ATOMS: atom_id res chain seq x y z
N ILE A 1 -47.31 14.35 -7.20
CA ILE A 1 -47.92 13.21 -6.50
C ILE A 1 -46.73 12.35 -6.02
N THR A 2 -46.29 12.59 -4.79
CA THR A 2 -46.13 11.71 -3.61
C THR A 2 -45.39 10.40 -3.90
N ASP A 3 -44.31 10.07 -3.21
CA ASP A 3 -44.15 9.72 -1.81
C ASP A 3 -42.68 9.65 -1.43
N GLY A 4 -42.32 10.15 -0.42
CA GLY A 4 -41.70 10.06 0.81
C GLY A 4 -41.49 8.63 1.35
N ALA A 5 -40.24 8.13 1.29
CA ALA A 5 -39.82 7.04 2.13
C ALA A 5 -38.31 7.11 2.39
N SER A 6 -37.99 7.25 3.65
CA SER A 6 -36.80 6.83 4.39
C SER A 6 -35.49 7.59 4.18
N SER A 7 -35.46 8.84 4.71
CA SER A 7 -34.21 9.53 5.13
C SER A 7 -33.78 9.16 6.56
N ASP A 8 -34.59 8.45 7.33
CA ASP A 8 -34.39 8.29 8.79
C ASP A 8 -33.43 7.15 9.19
N ASN A 9 -33.16 6.20 8.30
CA ASN A 9 -32.24 5.08 8.61
C ASN A 9 -30.74 5.42 8.42
N PHE A 10 -30.42 6.57 7.82
CA PHE A 10 -29.02 6.99 7.64
C PHE A 10 -28.51 7.89 8.79
N GLN A 11 -29.39 8.56 9.50
CA GLN A 11 -29.01 9.42 10.64
C GLN A 11 -28.77 8.63 11.93
N GLY A 12 -29.41 7.48 12.12
CA GLY A 12 -29.23 6.64 13.30
C GLY A 12 -27.87 5.94 13.39
N ALA A 13 -27.27 5.58 12.25
CA ALA A 13 -25.99 4.92 12.20
C ALA A 13 -24.79 5.89 12.38
N THR A 14 -24.94 7.14 12.00
CA THR A 14 -23.91 8.18 12.19
C THR A 14 -23.91 8.77 13.59
N ALA A 15 -25.05 8.82 14.25
CA ALA A 15 -25.17 9.36 15.62
C ALA A 15 -24.55 8.45 16.69
N SER A 16 -24.65 7.13 16.53
CA SER A 16 -24.05 6.17 17.48
C SER A 16 -22.53 6.05 17.38
N VAL A 17 -21.93 6.37 16.21
CA VAL A 17 -20.47 6.39 16.03
C VAL A 17 -19.86 7.70 16.56
N LEU A 18 -20.60 8.80 16.57
CA LEU A 18 -20.14 10.10 17.06
C LEU A 18 -20.20 10.25 18.58
N ALA A 19 -21.00 9.47 19.29
CA ALA A 19 -21.18 9.60 20.73
C ALA A 19 -20.07 8.92 21.59
N VAL A 20 -19.30 7.99 21.04
CA VAL A 20 -18.24 7.26 21.77
C VAL A 20 -16.83 7.83 21.53
N ALA A 21 -16.68 8.71 20.57
CA ALA A 21 -15.39 9.27 20.15
C ALA A 21 -14.69 10.23 21.17
N PRO A 22 -15.36 11.06 21.98
CA PRO A 22 -14.66 12.07 22.77
C PRO A 22 -13.90 11.54 23.98
N LEU A 23 -14.34 10.47 24.62
CA LEU A 23 -13.76 9.96 25.88
C LEU A 23 -12.50 9.09 25.69
N LEU A 24 -12.35 8.45 24.54
CA LEU A 24 -11.14 7.66 24.21
C LEU A 24 -10.01 8.52 23.61
N CYS A 25 -10.32 9.69 23.07
CA CYS A 25 -9.36 10.57 22.43
C CYS A 25 -8.51 11.35 23.45
N GLN A 26 -9.08 11.79 24.58
CA GLN A 26 -8.36 12.60 25.57
C GLN A 26 -7.26 11.84 26.33
N ASN A 27 -7.46 10.56 26.63
CA ASN A 27 -6.44 9.76 27.33
C ASN A 27 -5.32 9.24 26.43
N ARG A 28 -5.52 9.15 25.09
CA ARG A 28 -4.46 8.77 24.15
C ARG A 28 -3.60 9.95 23.69
N LEU A 29 -4.13 11.16 23.65
CA LEU A 29 -3.34 12.35 23.29
C LEU A 29 -2.29 12.69 24.36
N LYS A 30 -2.58 12.49 25.65
CA LYS A 30 -1.62 12.73 26.75
C LYS A 30 -0.44 11.76 26.74
N SER A 31 -0.59 10.52 26.26
CA SER A 31 0.52 9.56 26.20
C SER A 31 1.42 9.70 24.96
N MET A 32 1.05 10.55 24.00
CA MET A 32 1.80 10.79 22.76
C MET A 32 2.64 12.09 22.78
N THR A 33 2.43 12.97 23.76
CA THR A 33 3.13 14.26 23.85
C THR A 33 4.44 14.22 24.64
N ASP A 34 4.70 13.18 25.44
CA ASP A 34 5.93 13.06 26.23
C ASP A 34 6.98 12.16 25.56
N SER A 35 7.55 12.61 24.47
CA SER A 35 8.91 12.26 24.07
C SER A 35 9.34 13.06 22.83
N SER A 36 9.76 14.29 23.04
CA SER A 36 10.66 15.01 22.14
C SER A 36 12.00 14.29 22.09
N GLY A 37 12.05 13.15 21.36
CA GLY A 37 13.28 12.47 21.03
C GLY A 37 14.01 13.27 19.95
N SER A 38 14.62 14.39 20.32
CA SER A 38 15.67 14.98 19.53
C SER A 38 16.75 13.93 19.36
N ILE A 39 17.06 13.59 18.10
CA ILE A 39 18.25 12.77 17.81
C ILE A 39 19.44 13.57 18.36
N ALA A 40 20.01 13.10 19.47
CA ALA A 40 21.27 13.65 19.98
C ALA A 40 22.32 13.46 18.89
N PHE A 41 22.73 14.54 18.26
CA PHE A 41 23.72 14.54 17.19
C PHE A 41 24.97 13.83 17.67
N ARG A 42 25.41 12.78 16.98
CA ARG A 42 26.78 12.29 17.12
C ARG A 42 27.71 13.44 16.71
N PRO A 43 28.72 13.81 17.50
CA PRO A 43 29.52 15.04 17.32
C PRO A 43 30.23 15.17 15.96
N GLY A 44 30.37 14.09 15.20
CA GLY A 44 30.95 14.11 13.85
C GLY A 44 30.01 14.57 12.74
N ILE A 45 28.73 14.20 12.80
CA ILE A 45 27.72 14.54 11.77
C ILE A 45 27.37 16.02 11.86
N GLY A 46 27.31 16.59 13.06
CA GLY A 46 27.05 18.02 13.27
C GLY A 46 28.06 18.91 12.55
N LYS A 47 29.37 18.60 12.63
CA LYS A 47 30.42 19.35 11.95
C LYS A 47 30.31 19.28 10.41
N LEU A 48 29.96 18.12 9.85
CA LEU A 48 29.74 17.96 8.41
C LEU A 48 28.54 18.78 7.92
N VAL A 49 27.44 18.75 8.66
CA VAL A 49 26.23 19.52 8.35
C VAL A 49 26.51 21.02 8.43
N GLU A 50 27.22 21.48 9.44
CA GLU A 50 27.64 22.88 9.60
C GLU A 50 28.56 23.32 8.46
N TRP A 51 29.55 22.52 8.10
CA TRP A 51 30.43 22.76 6.95
C TRP A 51 29.65 22.86 5.64
N LEU A 52 28.66 21.97 5.40
CA LEU A 52 27.80 22.02 4.23
C LEU A 52 26.89 23.27 4.23
N HIS A 53 26.42 23.72 5.39
CA HIS A 53 25.65 24.95 5.52
C HIS A 53 26.46 26.20 5.13
N LEU A 54 27.76 26.23 5.45
CA LEU A 54 28.64 27.34 5.18
C LEU A 54 29.10 27.38 3.72
N ARG A 55 29.24 26.22 3.04
CA ARG A 55 29.81 26.12 1.70
C ARG A 55 28.80 25.99 0.56
N LEU A 56 27.60 25.50 0.80
CA LEU A 56 26.61 25.26 -0.23
C LEU A 56 25.45 26.25 -0.15
N SER A 57 25.07 26.82 -1.30
CA SER A 57 23.81 27.55 -1.42
C SER A 57 22.62 26.65 -1.07
N GLU A 58 21.52 27.22 -0.62
CA GLU A 58 20.34 26.47 -0.19
C GLU A 58 19.84 25.47 -1.25
N ASN A 59 19.81 25.89 -2.52
CA ASN A 59 19.39 25.03 -3.62
C ASN A 59 20.32 23.84 -3.84
N LYS A 60 21.65 24.02 -3.79
CA LYS A 60 22.63 22.93 -3.94
C LYS A 60 22.54 21.94 -2.79
N ARG A 61 22.35 22.46 -1.57
CA ARG A 61 22.16 21.61 -0.38
C ARG A 61 20.90 20.79 -0.48
N GLN A 62 19.78 21.37 -0.92
CA GLN A 62 18.52 20.67 -1.08
C GLN A 62 18.60 19.59 -2.16
N PHE A 63 19.26 19.88 -3.28
CA PHE A 63 19.56 18.89 -4.31
C PHE A 63 20.36 17.71 -3.75
N LEU A 64 21.44 17.97 -3.00
CA LEU A 64 22.24 16.92 -2.36
C LEU A 64 21.41 16.04 -1.41
N ILE A 65 20.52 16.65 -0.63
CA ILE A 65 19.62 15.92 0.28
C ILE A 65 18.69 15.00 -0.52
N TRP A 66 18.14 15.43 -1.64
CA TRP A 66 17.28 14.58 -2.49
C TRP A 66 18.05 13.41 -3.11
N VAL A 67 19.28 13.66 -3.56
CA VAL A 67 20.18 12.61 -4.08
C VAL A 67 20.49 11.57 -2.99
N LEU A 68 20.87 12.01 -1.81
CA LEU A 68 21.16 11.12 -0.67
C LEU A 68 19.91 10.34 -0.24
N ALA A 69 18.74 10.99 -0.26
CA ALA A 69 17.48 10.31 0.05
C ALA A 69 17.15 9.25 -1.00
N GLY A 70 17.32 9.53 -2.29
CA GLY A 70 17.11 8.55 -3.37
C GLY A 70 18.04 7.34 -3.24
N LEU A 71 19.33 7.57 -3.01
CA LEU A 71 20.31 6.49 -2.79
C LEU A 71 19.97 5.63 -1.57
N ALA A 72 19.72 6.26 -0.42
CA ALA A 72 19.43 5.54 0.81
C ALA A 72 18.10 4.78 0.75
N CYS A 73 17.07 5.38 0.13
CA CYS A 73 15.78 4.73 -0.06
C CYS A 73 15.88 3.57 -1.06
N GLY A 74 16.61 3.75 -2.18
CA GLY A 74 16.84 2.67 -3.15
C GLY A 74 17.53 1.46 -2.50
N LEU A 75 18.63 1.71 -1.77
CA LEU A 75 19.32 0.64 -1.03
C LEU A 75 18.41 -0.03 0.01
N ALA A 76 17.66 0.74 0.79
CA ALA A 76 16.77 0.20 1.80
C ALA A 76 15.63 -0.63 1.18
N ALA A 77 15.08 -0.19 0.06
CA ALA A 77 14.02 -0.90 -0.66
C ALA A 77 14.52 -2.22 -1.24
N VAL A 78 15.68 -2.21 -1.92
CA VAL A 78 16.31 -3.43 -2.47
C VAL A 78 16.65 -4.41 -1.35
N CYS A 79 17.36 -3.97 -0.29
CA CYS A 79 17.69 -4.83 0.85
C CYS A 79 16.43 -5.45 1.48
N TYR A 80 15.34 -4.69 1.57
CA TYR A 80 14.10 -5.18 2.15
C TYR A 80 13.42 -6.20 1.22
N HIS A 81 13.30 -5.90 -0.08
CA HIS A 81 12.69 -6.79 -1.06
C HIS A 81 13.45 -8.13 -1.14
N GLU A 82 14.77 -8.07 -1.30
CA GLU A 82 15.62 -9.25 -1.32
C GLU A 82 15.53 -10.08 -0.04
N SER A 83 15.43 -9.41 1.13
CA SER A 83 15.24 -10.12 2.40
C SER A 83 13.94 -10.94 2.40
N VAL A 84 12.85 -10.42 1.83
CA VAL A 84 11.56 -11.13 1.73
C VAL A 84 11.69 -12.33 0.78
N VAL A 85 12.30 -12.14 -0.39
CA VAL A 85 12.47 -13.20 -1.40
C VAL A 85 13.37 -14.32 -0.87
N ILE A 86 14.51 -13.97 -0.28
CA ILE A 86 15.46 -14.94 0.29
C ILE A 86 14.82 -15.74 1.44
N LEU A 87 14.10 -15.07 2.35
CA LEU A 87 13.45 -15.74 3.47
C LEU A 87 12.36 -16.72 2.98
N PHE A 88 11.58 -16.34 1.98
CA PHE A 88 10.57 -17.24 1.42
C PHE A 88 11.21 -18.37 0.64
N GLY A 89 12.30 -18.11 -0.08
CA GLY A 89 13.12 -19.14 -0.72
C GLY A 89 13.59 -20.20 0.29
N TRP A 90 14.15 -19.76 1.42
CA TRP A 90 14.57 -20.70 2.48
C TRP A 90 13.41 -21.53 3.04
N VAL A 91 12.21 -20.97 3.17
CA VAL A 91 11.02 -21.72 3.62
C VAL A 91 10.67 -22.81 2.59
N ARG A 92 10.71 -22.49 1.28
CA ARG A 92 10.46 -23.44 0.19
C ARG A 92 11.52 -24.54 0.16
N ASP A 93 12.79 -24.18 0.25
CA ASP A 93 13.90 -25.13 0.26
C ASP A 93 13.84 -26.08 1.47
N LEU A 94 13.52 -25.52 2.65
CA LEU A 94 13.33 -26.32 3.87
C LEU A 94 12.14 -27.28 3.75
N ALA A 95 11.04 -26.84 3.15
CA ALA A 95 9.88 -27.68 2.89
C ALA A 95 10.21 -28.81 1.88
N ALA A 96 10.96 -28.48 0.82
CA ALA A 96 11.41 -29.47 -0.15
C ALA A 96 12.37 -30.51 0.46
N TRP A 97 13.31 -30.07 1.29
CA TRP A 97 14.26 -30.93 2.00
C TRP A 97 13.58 -31.84 3.02
N ALA A 98 12.55 -31.36 3.71
CA ALA A 98 11.85 -32.10 4.77
C ALA A 98 11.01 -33.27 4.25
N GLY A 99 10.75 -33.35 2.94
CA GLY A 99 9.93 -34.39 2.31
C GLY A 99 8.42 -34.19 2.54
N THR A 100 7.59 -34.92 1.81
CA THR A 100 6.15 -34.65 1.64
C THR A 100 5.35 -34.53 2.96
N GLY A 101 5.67 -35.34 3.98
CA GLY A 101 4.95 -35.28 5.27
C GLY A 101 5.33 -34.07 6.11
N TRP A 102 6.59 -33.73 6.20
CA TRP A 102 7.09 -32.62 7.01
C TRP A 102 7.00 -31.28 6.26
N ALA A 103 6.94 -31.27 4.93
CA ALA A 103 6.71 -30.06 4.15
C ALA A 103 5.45 -29.31 4.60
N VAL A 104 4.35 -30.05 4.88
CA VAL A 104 3.10 -29.47 5.40
C VAL A 104 3.35 -28.75 6.73
N VAL A 105 4.12 -29.37 7.62
CA VAL A 105 4.44 -28.78 8.93
C VAL A 105 5.27 -27.52 8.76
N VAL A 106 6.28 -27.51 7.88
CA VAL A 106 7.12 -26.35 7.58
C VAL A 106 6.28 -25.20 7.02
N LEU A 107 5.44 -25.48 6.00
CA LEU A 107 4.62 -24.48 5.33
C LEU A 107 3.52 -23.90 6.21
N VAL A 108 3.11 -24.60 7.27
CA VAL A 108 2.17 -24.04 8.29
C VAL A 108 2.94 -23.34 9.41
N ALA A 109 4.05 -23.90 9.88
CA ALA A 109 4.82 -23.33 10.96
C ALA A 109 5.50 -22.02 10.59
N ALA A 110 6.04 -21.90 9.37
CA ALA A 110 6.75 -20.70 8.93
C ALA A 110 5.88 -19.43 9.00
N PRO A 111 4.70 -19.32 8.35
CA PRO A 111 3.85 -18.14 8.46
C PRO A 111 3.30 -17.93 9.88
N THR A 112 3.15 -19.01 10.68
CA THR A 112 2.78 -18.90 12.09
C THR A 112 3.87 -18.21 12.90
N LEU A 113 5.12 -18.62 12.77
CA LEU A 113 6.27 -18.04 13.48
C LEU A 113 6.57 -16.61 13.00
N GLY A 114 6.51 -16.36 11.69
CA GLY A 114 6.66 -15.02 11.14
C GLY A 114 5.54 -14.07 11.60
N GLY A 115 4.30 -14.56 11.64
CA GLY A 115 3.17 -13.84 12.21
C GLY A 115 3.37 -13.55 13.69
N LEU A 116 3.85 -14.53 14.47
CA LEU A 116 4.17 -14.35 15.89
C LEU A 116 5.24 -13.28 16.10
N ALA A 117 6.33 -13.33 15.35
CA ALA A 117 7.40 -12.34 15.41
C ALA A 117 6.88 -10.93 15.07
N SER A 118 6.10 -10.80 13.98
CA SER A 118 5.46 -9.54 13.60
C SER A 118 4.51 -9.02 14.68
N GLY A 119 3.71 -9.90 15.30
CA GLY A 119 2.79 -9.57 16.38
C GLY A 119 3.50 -9.10 17.65
N LEU A 120 4.57 -9.76 18.05
CA LEU A 120 5.40 -9.36 19.20
C LEU A 120 6.08 -8.01 18.95
N ILE A 121 6.70 -7.82 17.78
CA ILE A 121 7.32 -6.56 17.42
C ILE A 121 6.29 -5.43 17.41
N GLY A 122 5.15 -5.61 16.73
CA GLY A 122 4.11 -4.60 16.59
C GLY A 122 3.36 -4.25 17.88
N THR A 123 3.41 -5.12 18.91
CA THR A 123 2.71 -4.86 20.18
C THR A 123 3.63 -4.49 21.32
N LYS A 124 4.82 -5.10 21.40
CA LYS A 124 5.73 -4.96 22.55
C LYS A 124 6.89 -4.02 22.28
N ILE A 125 7.38 -3.93 21.05
CA ILE A 125 8.61 -3.20 20.71
C ILE A 125 8.28 -1.87 20.03
N GLU A 126 7.55 -1.90 18.90
CA GLU A 126 7.26 -0.71 18.11
C GLU A 126 5.85 -0.79 17.49
N LYS A 127 4.90 -0.05 18.06
CA LYS A 127 3.50 -0.08 17.64
C LYS A 127 3.28 0.31 16.17
N ASN A 128 4.13 1.18 15.66
CA ASN A 128 4.06 1.63 14.27
C ASN A 128 4.61 0.59 13.27
N ALA A 129 5.19 -0.51 13.74
CA ALA A 129 5.64 -1.61 12.89
C ALA A 129 4.50 -2.57 12.47
N ALA A 130 3.31 -2.49 13.07
CA ALA A 130 2.15 -3.32 12.71
C ALA A 130 1.37 -2.75 11.51
N GLY A 131 0.69 -3.63 10.75
CA GLY A 131 -0.23 -3.27 9.67
C GLY A 131 0.46 -2.83 8.37
N GLY A 132 -0.29 -2.18 7.46
CA GLY A 132 0.08 -1.96 6.06
C GLY A 132 1.15 -0.89 5.78
N GLY A 133 1.42 0.02 6.70
CA GLY A 133 2.44 1.08 6.53
C GLY A 133 1.91 2.39 5.97
N ILE A 134 1.15 2.38 4.89
CA ILE A 134 0.71 3.59 4.16
C ILE A 134 -0.18 4.48 5.02
N THR A 135 -1.10 3.91 5.80
CA THR A 135 -1.96 4.67 6.73
C THR A 135 -1.14 5.43 7.76
N GLN A 136 -0.05 4.82 8.28
CA GLN A 136 0.85 5.47 9.21
C GLN A 136 1.65 6.59 8.53
N VAL A 137 2.10 6.39 7.28
CA VAL A 137 2.78 7.44 6.50
C VAL A 137 1.86 8.63 6.28
N LYS A 138 0.59 8.40 5.87
CA LYS A 138 -0.43 9.47 5.74
C LYS A 138 -0.65 10.21 7.06
N ALA A 139 -0.84 9.49 8.15
CA ALA A 139 -1.04 10.10 9.47
C ALA A 139 0.18 10.94 9.90
N ARG A 140 1.41 10.45 9.69
CA ARG A 140 2.63 11.21 10.00
C ARG A 140 2.79 12.44 9.12
N TYR A 141 2.50 12.32 7.82
CA TYR A 141 2.59 13.42 6.87
C TYR A 141 1.65 14.58 7.26
N TYR A 142 0.38 14.28 7.54
CA TYR A 142 -0.62 15.33 7.81
C TYR A 142 -0.62 15.83 9.25
N LEU A 143 -0.37 14.98 10.25
CA LEU A 143 -0.55 15.33 11.67
C LEU A 143 0.76 15.65 12.41
N HIS A 144 1.89 15.11 11.94
CA HIS A 144 3.16 15.19 12.67
C HIS A 144 4.30 15.78 11.85
N PHE A 145 4.00 16.60 10.85
CA PHE A 145 4.99 17.24 9.97
C PHE A 145 6.01 16.25 9.37
N GLY A 146 5.58 15.02 9.14
CA GLY A 146 6.44 14.00 8.54
C GLY A 146 7.66 13.58 9.38
N VAL A 147 7.65 13.81 10.68
CA VAL A 147 8.76 13.41 11.57
C VAL A 147 8.63 11.94 11.93
N PHE A 148 9.58 11.12 11.47
CA PHE A 148 9.72 9.71 11.80
C PHE A 148 10.93 9.48 12.70
N ARG A 149 10.89 8.39 13.48
CA ARG A 149 12.03 7.89 14.22
C ARG A 149 12.71 6.78 13.43
N PHE A 150 14.03 6.75 13.37
CA PHE A 150 14.78 5.67 12.70
C PHE A 150 14.41 4.27 13.21
N ARG A 151 14.13 4.16 14.50
CA ARG A 151 13.67 2.93 15.12
C ARG A 151 12.37 2.39 14.50
N GLU A 152 11.46 3.25 14.06
CA GLU A 152 10.21 2.85 13.39
C GLU A 152 10.50 2.16 12.05
N ALA A 153 11.43 2.72 11.24
CA ALA A 153 11.86 2.12 9.99
C ALA A 153 12.50 0.74 10.19
N PHE A 154 13.42 0.62 11.15
CA PHE A 154 14.14 -0.61 11.43
C PHE A 154 13.17 -1.74 11.88
N TRP A 155 12.32 -1.48 12.86
CA TRP A 155 11.39 -2.50 13.34
C TRP A 155 10.28 -2.82 12.34
N ARG A 156 9.90 -1.86 11.50
CA ARG A 156 9.01 -2.11 10.36
C ARG A 156 9.65 -3.06 9.36
N PHE A 157 10.92 -2.83 9.02
CA PHE A 157 11.70 -3.71 8.15
C PHE A 157 11.71 -5.15 8.70
N VAL A 158 12.12 -5.32 9.94
CA VAL A 158 12.22 -6.66 10.55
C VAL A 158 10.86 -7.35 10.65
N ALA A 159 9.83 -6.64 11.15
CA ALA A 159 8.50 -7.21 11.35
C ALA A 159 7.85 -7.66 10.04
N SER A 160 8.01 -6.85 8.97
CA SER A 160 7.40 -7.16 7.69
C SER A 160 8.21 -8.17 6.87
N ALA A 161 9.55 -8.13 6.93
CA ALA A 161 10.39 -9.14 6.29
C ALA A 161 10.11 -10.54 6.87
N LEU A 162 10.03 -10.66 8.19
CA LEU A 162 9.68 -11.92 8.85
C LEU A 162 8.25 -12.35 8.54
N ALA A 163 7.28 -11.43 8.50
CA ALA A 163 5.91 -11.77 8.20
C ALA A 163 5.72 -12.23 6.75
N VAL A 164 6.12 -11.41 5.77
CA VAL A 164 5.91 -11.69 4.34
C VAL A 164 6.84 -12.80 3.88
N GLY A 165 8.12 -12.75 4.27
CA GLY A 165 9.12 -13.74 3.89
C GLY A 165 8.88 -15.13 4.50
N SER A 166 8.13 -15.24 5.59
CA SER A 166 7.71 -16.55 6.11
C SER A 166 6.53 -17.18 5.37
N GLY A 167 5.88 -16.45 4.43
CA GLY A 167 4.76 -16.96 3.65
C GLY A 167 3.40 -16.37 3.99
N ASN A 168 3.29 -15.36 4.88
CA ASN A 168 2.02 -14.66 5.06
C ASN A 168 1.62 -13.95 3.75
N ALA A 169 0.37 -14.11 3.35
CA ALA A 169 -0.19 -13.65 2.07
C ALA A 169 -0.31 -12.12 2.00
N MET A 170 0.81 -11.41 1.94
CA MET A 170 0.89 -9.94 1.94
C MET A 170 1.99 -9.46 0.99
N GLY A 171 1.94 -8.17 0.61
CA GLY A 171 2.95 -7.55 -0.22
C GLY A 171 4.03 -6.79 0.58
N PRO A 172 5.22 -6.59 0.01
CA PRO A 172 6.28 -5.82 0.63
C PRO A 172 6.12 -4.30 0.44
N GLU A 173 5.31 -3.82 -0.51
CA GLU A 173 5.33 -2.44 -1.02
C GLU A 173 4.89 -1.41 0.05
N GLY A 174 3.84 -1.72 0.82
CA GLY A 174 3.38 -0.84 1.89
C GLY A 174 4.45 -0.59 2.96
N PRO A 175 5.07 -1.63 3.50
CA PRO A 175 6.25 -1.49 4.37
C PRO A 175 7.40 -0.73 3.71
N THR A 176 7.72 -0.98 2.43
CA THR A 176 8.77 -0.24 1.70
C THR A 176 8.51 1.26 1.69
N ILE A 177 7.28 1.68 1.36
CA ILE A 177 6.87 3.08 1.39
C ILE A 177 7.09 3.68 2.80
N HIS A 178 6.74 2.95 3.85
CA HIS A 178 6.94 3.42 5.22
C HIS A 178 8.42 3.53 5.61
N ILE A 179 9.22 2.51 5.30
CA ILE A 179 10.66 2.46 5.59
C ILE A 179 11.37 3.62 4.88
N CYS A 180 11.12 3.79 3.57
CA CYS A 180 11.76 4.83 2.78
C CYS A 180 11.29 6.24 3.16
N SER A 181 10.01 6.43 3.51
CA SER A 181 9.51 7.69 4.07
C SER A 181 10.22 8.05 5.38
N ALA A 182 10.44 7.06 6.24
CA ALA A 182 11.14 7.27 7.51
C ALA A 182 12.64 7.54 7.29
N VAL A 183 13.29 6.87 6.34
CA VAL A 183 14.70 7.12 5.95
C VAL A 183 14.85 8.54 5.42
N ALA A 184 14.01 8.95 4.45
CA ALA A 184 14.08 10.30 3.88
C ALA A 184 13.78 11.39 4.93
N SER A 185 12.79 11.17 5.81
CA SER A 185 12.52 12.04 6.94
C SER A 185 13.73 12.14 7.88
N GLY A 186 14.37 11.00 8.19
CA GLY A 186 15.58 10.93 9.02
C GLY A 186 16.74 11.72 8.43
N ILE A 187 16.97 11.61 7.12
CA ILE A 187 17.97 12.43 6.40
C ILE A 187 17.63 13.91 6.55
N GLY A 188 16.37 14.31 6.31
CA GLY A 188 15.94 15.70 6.50
C GLY A 188 16.18 16.21 7.92
N GLN A 189 15.93 15.39 8.94
CA GLN A 189 16.21 15.72 10.34
C GLN A 189 17.72 15.83 10.62
N MET A 190 18.54 14.93 10.06
CA MET A 190 20.01 14.98 10.20
C MET A 190 20.60 16.25 9.59
N PHE A 191 20.03 16.77 8.51
CA PHE A 191 20.45 18.02 7.90
C PHE A 191 19.80 19.26 8.52
N GLY A 192 19.09 19.12 9.64
CA GLY A 192 18.49 20.23 10.37
C GLY A 192 17.42 21.00 9.60
N LEU A 193 16.67 20.33 8.70
CA LEU A 193 15.62 20.98 7.94
C LEU A 193 14.46 21.42 8.83
N ALA A 194 13.84 22.56 8.49
CA ALA A 194 12.62 23.02 9.14
C ALA A 194 11.47 22.00 8.99
N LYS A 195 10.56 21.92 9.96
CA LYS A 195 9.47 20.93 10.01
C LYS A 195 8.70 20.77 8.68
N ARG A 196 8.36 21.87 8.01
CA ARG A 196 7.69 21.83 6.68
C ARG A 196 8.56 21.20 5.59
N LYS A 197 9.88 21.39 5.64
CA LYS A 197 10.81 20.76 4.70
C LYS A 197 10.99 19.27 5.02
N ILE A 198 10.97 18.88 6.30
CA ILE A 198 10.95 17.45 6.71
C ILE A 198 9.66 16.80 6.21
N GLN A 199 8.52 17.46 6.33
CA GLN A 199 7.25 16.98 5.80
C GLN A 199 7.34 16.72 4.29
N ALA A 200 7.97 17.61 3.52
CA ALA A 200 8.19 17.45 2.09
C ALA A 200 9.15 16.28 1.75
N MET A 201 9.99 15.80 2.68
CA MET A 201 10.84 14.64 2.47
C MET A 201 10.07 13.30 2.51
N VAL A 202 8.90 13.26 3.15
CA VAL A 202 8.09 12.02 3.23
C VAL A 202 7.63 11.55 1.85
N PRO A 203 7.01 12.39 1.01
CA PRO A 203 6.68 12.03 -0.38
C PRO A 203 7.90 11.61 -1.20
N VAL A 204 9.06 12.28 -1.00
CA VAL A 204 10.32 11.94 -1.67
C VAL A 204 10.73 10.49 -1.36
N GLY A 205 10.72 10.12 -0.06
CA GLY A 205 11.04 8.76 0.35
C GLY A 205 10.00 7.73 -0.08
N ALA A 206 8.71 8.07 0.02
CA ALA A 206 7.61 7.19 -0.39
C ALA A 206 7.71 6.82 -1.88
N ALA A 207 7.92 7.84 -2.75
CA ALA A 207 8.07 7.63 -4.19
C ALA A 207 9.36 6.86 -4.52
N ALA A 208 10.50 7.21 -3.91
CA ALA A 208 11.75 6.50 -4.12
C ALA A 208 11.65 5.02 -3.72
N GLY A 209 11.00 4.73 -2.58
CA GLY A 209 10.77 3.36 -2.14
C GLY A 209 9.87 2.56 -3.07
N LEU A 210 8.77 3.15 -3.53
CA LEU A 210 7.85 2.49 -4.46
C LEU A 210 8.50 2.27 -5.84
N SER A 211 9.29 3.25 -6.32
CA SER A 211 10.05 3.15 -7.56
C SER A 211 11.02 1.95 -7.55
N ALA A 212 11.80 1.78 -6.46
CA ALA A 212 12.70 0.65 -6.35
C ALA A 212 11.99 -0.69 -6.10
N ALA A 213 10.81 -0.68 -5.45
CA ALA A 213 10.07 -1.92 -5.19
C ALA A 213 9.46 -2.56 -6.45
N PHE A 214 9.11 -1.75 -7.45
CA PHE A 214 8.43 -2.19 -8.68
C PHE A 214 9.21 -1.88 -9.97
N ASN A 215 10.34 -1.21 -9.88
CA ASN A 215 11.03 -0.62 -11.03
C ASN A 215 10.10 0.27 -11.89
N THR A 216 9.23 1.05 -11.22
CA THR A 216 8.18 1.86 -11.84
C THR A 216 8.27 3.33 -11.38
N PRO A 217 9.22 4.11 -11.92
CA PRO A 217 9.48 5.48 -11.48
C PRO A 217 8.30 6.43 -11.70
N MET A 218 7.62 6.37 -12.84
CA MET A 218 6.48 7.25 -13.13
C MET A 218 5.26 6.91 -12.29
N ALA A 219 4.97 5.62 -12.12
CA ALA A 219 3.87 5.20 -11.27
C ALA A 219 4.08 5.60 -9.81
N ALA A 220 5.31 5.53 -9.31
CA ALA A 220 5.66 5.98 -7.97
C ALA A 220 5.42 7.48 -7.76
N LEU A 221 5.71 8.29 -8.79
CA LEU A 221 5.42 9.72 -8.79
C LEU A 221 3.91 9.99 -8.71
N PHE A 222 3.11 9.34 -9.57
CA PHE A 222 1.65 9.48 -9.56
C PHE A 222 1.03 8.99 -8.25
N PHE A 223 1.51 7.87 -7.70
CA PHE A 223 1.02 7.35 -6.41
C PHE A 223 1.13 8.36 -5.28
N VAL A 224 2.26 9.03 -5.19
CA VAL A 224 2.48 10.02 -4.14
C VAL A 224 1.56 11.23 -4.31
N PHE A 225 1.28 11.64 -5.54
CA PHE A 225 0.35 12.73 -5.80
C PHE A 225 -1.10 12.31 -5.52
N GLU A 226 -1.54 11.15 -6.00
CA GLU A 226 -2.93 10.70 -5.82
C GLU A 226 -3.24 10.29 -4.40
N GLU A 227 -2.34 9.54 -3.74
CA GLU A 227 -2.65 8.90 -2.46
C GLU A 227 -2.10 9.69 -1.27
N LEU A 228 -0.88 10.22 -1.35
CA LEU A 228 -0.22 10.80 -0.18
C LEU A 228 -0.42 12.30 -0.08
N MET A 229 -0.14 13.06 -1.14
CA MET A 229 -0.15 14.53 -1.08
C MET A 229 -1.53 15.13 -1.34
N GLY A 230 -2.29 14.56 -2.28
CA GLY A 230 -3.57 15.11 -2.73
C GLY A 230 -3.46 16.39 -3.56
N GLU A 231 -2.30 17.03 -3.60
CA GLU A 231 -2.01 18.25 -4.36
C GLU A 231 -0.66 18.14 -5.07
N VAL A 232 -0.57 18.75 -6.24
CA VAL A 232 0.66 18.79 -7.03
C VAL A 232 1.35 20.14 -6.80
N SER A 233 2.42 20.16 -6.00
CA SER A 233 3.25 21.34 -5.82
C SER A 233 4.49 21.27 -6.71
N SER A 234 4.68 22.28 -7.57
CA SER A 234 5.84 22.36 -8.48
C SER A 234 7.19 22.28 -7.76
N LYS A 235 7.28 22.80 -6.53
CA LYS A 235 8.51 22.73 -5.71
C LYS A 235 8.81 21.32 -5.21
N SER A 236 7.79 20.50 -4.95
CA SER A 236 7.96 19.12 -4.46
C SER A 236 8.27 18.15 -5.59
N ILE A 237 7.80 18.41 -6.81
CA ILE A 237 7.98 17.53 -7.98
C ILE A 237 9.45 17.23 -8.24
N PHE A 238 10.32 18.27 -8.29
CA PHE A 238 11.74 18.09 -8.60
C PHE A 238 12.45 17.18 -7.59
N GLY A 239 12.17 17.35 -6.30
CA GLY A 239 12.78 16.52 -5.26
C GLY A 239 12.35 15.06 -5.35
N ILE A 240 11.07 14.83 -5.62
CA ILE A 240 10.51 13.49 -5.81
C ILE A 240 11.11 12.85 -7.07
N LEU A 241 11.15 13.57 -8.19
CA LEU A 241 11.66 13.07 -9.45
C LEU A 241 13.13 12.65 -9.35
N ILE A 242 13.98 13.49 -8.74
CA ILE A 242 15.40 13.19 -8.52
C ILE A 242 15.56 11.90 -7.69
N ALA A 243 14.85 11.81 -6.57
CA ALA A 243 14.96 10.65 -5.70
C ALA A 243 14.43 9.36 -6.34
N VAL A 244 13.35 9.45 -7.11
CA VAL A 244 12.75 8.33 -7.85
C VAL A 244 13.71 7.81 -8.92
N VAL A 245 14.31 8.69 -9.73
CA VAL A 245 15.27 8.30 -10.77
C VAL A 245 16.50 7.64 -10.15
N ILE A 246 17.06 8.24 -9.09
CA ILE A 246 18.24 7.67 -8.40
C ILE A 246 17.91 6.32 -7.79
N SER A 247 16.75 6.18 -7.16
CA SER A 247 16.30 4.94 -6.56
C SER A 247 16.11 3.83 -7.60
N ALA A 248 15.55 4.16 -8.78
CA ALA A 248 15.44 3.22 -9.90
C ALA A 248 16.81 2.82 -10.46
N ILE A 249 17.77 3.75 -10.55
CA ILE A 249 19.14 3.43 -10.96
C ILE A 249 19.79 2.46 -9.96
N VAL A 250 19.63 2.68 -8.66
CA VAL A 250 20.15 1.78 -7.61
C VAL A 250 19.56 0.39 -7.77
N GLU A 251 18.25 0.28 -7.94
CA GLU A 251 17.57 -1.00 -8.12
C GLU A 251 18.08 -1.72 -9.36
N ARG A 252 18.09 -1.08 -10.54
CA ARG A 252 18.59 -1.66 -11.79
C ARG A 252 20.05 -2.08 -11.72
N THR A 253 20.87 -1.34 -10.98
CA THR A 253 22.30 -1.66 -10.83
C THR A 253 22.54 -2.88 -9.94
N LEU A 254 21.72 -3.07 -8.91
CA LEU A 254 21.89 -4.15 -7.92
C LEU A 254 21.13 -5.43 -8.29
N VAL A 255 19.92 -5.31 -8.81
CA VAL A 255 19.02 -6.43 -9.12
C VAL A 255 19.09 -6.78 -10.61
N GLY A 256 19.35 -5.81 -11.47
CA GLY A 256 19.41 -5.97 -12.93
C GLY A 256 18.21 -5.37 -13.66
N GLU A 257 18.32 -5.29 -14.98
CA GLU A 257 17.24 -4.80 -15.84
C GLU A 257 16.21 -5.91 -16.09
N HIS A 258 15.40 -6.22 -15.10
CA HIS A 258 14.30 -7.18 -15.25
C HIS A 258 12.96 -6.46 -15.18
N THR A 259 12.12 -6.66 -16.21
CA THR A 259 10.70 -6.39 -16.09
C THR A 259 10.10 -7.43 -15.13
N LEU A 260 9.29 -7.00 -14.18
CA LEU A 260 8.66 -7.90 -13.20
C LEU A 260 7.83 -8.99 -13.88
N PHE A 261 7.29 -8.71 -15.06
CA PHE A 261 6.53 -9.66 -15.87
C PHE A 261 7.05 -9.69 -17.30
N ILE A 262 7.62 -10.83 -17.70
CA ILE A 262 8.05 -11.06 -19.09
C ILE A 262 6.83 -11.52 -19.88
N LEU A 263 6.30 -10.62 -20.67
CA LEU A 263 5.14 -10.89 -21.50
C LEU A 263 5.60 -11.09 -22.95
N GLY A 264 5.48 -12.29 -23.44
CA GLY A 264 5.59 -12.60 -24.87
C GLY A 264 4.38 -12.09 -25.67
N LEU A 265 3.90 -10.86 -25.36
CA LEU A 265 2.72 -10.33 -26.01
C LEU A 265 3.09 -9.83 -27.41
N PRO A 266 2.52 -10.42 -28.49
CA PRO A 266 2.65 -9.87 -29.82
C PRO A 266 2.00 -8.48 -29.87
N ALA A 267 2.44 -7.65 -30.84
CA ALA A 267 1.76 -6.39 -31.10
C ALA A 267 0.28 -6.69 -31.41
N PHE A 268 -0.61 -6.32 -30.50
CA PHE A 268 -2.04 -6.51 -30.70
C PHE A 268 -2.55 -5.51 -31.73
N SER A 269 -3.11 -5.99 -32.83
CA SER A 269 -3.96 -5.14 -33.66
C SER A 269 -5.20 -4.74 -32.85
N THR A 270 -5.64 -3.50 -33.00
CA THR A 270 -6.88 -3.00 -32.38
C THR A 270 -8.03 -3.95 -32.72
N SER A 271 -8.55 -4.65 -31.72
CA SER A 271 -9.56 -5.68 -31.90
C SER A 271 -10.68 -5.45 -30.89
N TRP A 272 -11.88 -5.87 -31.26
CA TRP A 272 -13.08 -5.75 -30.42
C TRP A 272 -12.94 -6.41 -29.04
N TRP A 273 -11.98 -7.34 -28.81
CA TRP A 273 -11.71 -7.91 -27.50
C TRP A 273 -11.35 -6.85 -26.44
N MET A 274 -10.88 -5.68 -26.88
CA MET A 274 -10.59 -4.54 -25.97
C MET A 274 -11.85 -4.08 -25.23
N LEU A 275 -13.06 -4.29 -25.79
CA LEU A 275 -14.30 -3.97 -25.11
C LEU A 275 -14.53 -4.80 -23.84
N LEU A 276 -13.86 -5.94 -23.69
CA LEU A 276 -13.90 -6.74 -22.46
C LEU A 276 -13.28 -6.02 -21.24
N CYS A 277 -12.56 -4.92 -21.44
CA CYS A 277 -12.11 -4.06 -20.33
C CYS A 277 -13.28 -3.52 -19.50
N ILE A 278 -14.45 -3.30 -20.11
CA ILE A 278 -15.64 -2.79 -19.41
C ILE A 278 -16.18 -3.83 -18.41
N PRO A 279 -16.54 -5.08 -18.82
CA PRO A 279 -16.99 -6.09 -17.88
C PRO A 279 -15.91 -6.45 -16.84
N ILE A 280 -14.62 -6.43 -17.19
CA ILE A 280 -13.53 -6.60 -16.22
C ILE A 280 -13.57 -5.46 -15.19
N GLY A 281 -13.71 -4.22 -15.61
CA GLY A 281 -13.85 -3.07 -14.73
C GLY A 281 -15.03 -3.21 -13.76
N ILE A 282 -16.19 -3.68 -14.26
CA ILE A 282 -17.40 -3.91 -13.44
C ILE A 282 -17.15 -5.01 -12.40
N VAL A 283 -16.60 -6.15 -12.82
CA VAL A 283 -16.27 -7.28 -11.92
C VAL A 283 -15.27 -6.86 -10.85
N CYS A 284 -14.20 -6.19 -11.25
CA CYS A 284 -13.18 -5.68 -10.31
C CYS A 284 -13.76 -4.63 -9.35
N ALA A 285 -14.68 -3.78 -9.80
CA ALA A 285 -15.39 -2.84 -8.92
C ALA A 285 -16.24 -3.56 -7.87
N ALA A 286 -16.98 -4.58 -8.27
CA ALA A 286 -17.82 -5.37 -7.37
C ALA A 286 -17.00 -6.14 -6.34
N VAL A 287 -16.00 -6.90 -6.80
CA VAL A 287 -15.12 -7.69 -5.92
C VAL A 287 -14.27 -6.77 -5.04
N GLY A 288 -13.73 -5.68 -5.57
CA GLY A 288 -12.94 -4.71 -4.80
C GLY A 288 -13.74 -4.00 -3.73
N THR A 289 -14.99 -3.59 -4.04
CA THR A 289 -15.89 -3.00 -3.03
C THR A 289 -16.27 -4.02 -1.95
N PHE A 290 -16.56 -5.26 -2.32
CA PHE A 290 -16.80 -6.35 -1.38
C PHE A 290 -15.59 -6.60 -0.48
N PHE A 291 -14.39 -6.63 -1.05
CA PHE A 291 -13.13 -6.78 -0.35
C PHE A 291 -12.90 -5.68 0.69
N VAL A 292 -13.04 -4.41 0.29
CA VAL A 292 -12.87 -3.25 1.18
C VAL A 292 -13.87 -3.33 2.34
N ARG A 293 -15.16 -3.54 2.07
CA ARG A 293 -16.19 -3.65 3.11
C ARG A 293 -15.92 -4.80 4.08
N THR A 294 -15.47 -5.95 3.55
CA THR A 294 -15.17 -7.13 4.36
C THR A 294 -13.99 -6.87 5.31
N ILE A 295 -12.89 -6.30 4.81
CA ILE A 295 -11.74 -5.92 5.64
C ILE A 295 -12.17 -4.95 6.74
N LEU A 296 -12.87 -3.88 6.39
CA LEU A 296 -13.28 -2.86 7.35
C LEU A 296 -14.20 -3.43 8.44
N LYS A 297 -15.16 -4.28 8.06
CA LYS A 297 -16.08 -4.95 8.99
C LYS A 297 -15.34 -5.91 9.93
N LEU A 298 -14.47 -6.75 9.37
CA LEU A 298 -13.74 -7.74 10.18
C LEU A 298 -12.68 -7.07 11.06
N ARG A 299 -12.05 -5.98 10.61
CA ARG A 299 -11.11 -5.20 11.41
C ARG A 299 -11.79 -4.59 12.64
N LEU A 300 -13.00 -4.04 12.50
CA LEU A 300 -13.78 -3.54 13.65
C LEU A 300 -14.12 -4.68 14.60
N LYS A 301 -14.66 -5.79 14.09
CA LYS A 301 -15.00 -6.96 14.92
C LYS A 301 -13.77 -7.53 15.64
N ALA A 302 -12.62 -7.58 14.97
CA ALA A 302 -11.37 -8.02 15.58
C ALA A 302 -10.91 -7.10 16.72
N ARG A 303 -11.17 -5.78 16.64
CA ARG A 303 -10.85 -4.83 17.72
C ARG A 303 -11.73 -5.03 18.96
N GLU A 304 -13.00 -5.34 18.77
CA GLU A 304 -13.96 -5.60 19.85
C GLU A 304 -13.66 -6.91 20.57
N THR A 305 -13.11 -7.90 19.86
CA THR A 305 -12.79 -9.23 20.40
C THR A 305 -11.60 -9.15 21.34
N LYS A 306 -11.82 -9.42 22.64
CA LYS A 306 -10.78 -9.45 23.68
C LYS A 306 -10.24 -10.86 23.97
N ALA A 307 -10.83 -11.90 23.37
CA ALA A 307 -10.51 -13.30 23.66
C ALA A 307 -9.06 -13.70 23.31
N VAL A 308 -8.46 -13.06 22.29
CA VAL A 308 -7.09 -13.36 21.85
C VAL A 308 -6.21 -12.13 22.04
N PRO A 309 -5.04 -12.27 22.72
CA PRO A 309 -4.07 -11.20 22.87
C PRO A 309 -3.61 -10.67 21.50
N LEU A 310 -3.41 -9.35 21.38
CA LEU A 310 -3.04 -8.69 20.13
C LEU A 310 -1.76 -9.25 19.49
N TRP A 311 -0.77 -9.64 20.30
CA TRP A 311 0.50 -10.20 19.81
C TRP A 311 0.35 -11.62 19.23
N LEU A 312 -0.68 -12.37 19.65
CA LEU A 312 -0.91 -13.75 19.21
C LEU A 312 -1.78 -13.83 17.94
N ARG A 313 -2.57 -12.80 17.65
CA ARG A 313 -3.49 -12.78 16.48
C ARG A 313 -2.77 -13.01 15.15
N PRO A 314 -1.61 -12.35 14.86
CA PRO A 314 -0.89 -12.61 13.62
C PRO A 314 -0.35 -14.04 13.52
N ALA A 315 -0.02 -14.69 14.66
CA ALA A 315 0.39 -16.09 14.67
C ALA A 315 -0.75 -17.03 14.29
N LEU A 316 -1.94 -16.85 14.90
CA LEU A 316 -3.13 -17.63 14.56
C LEU A 316 -3.56 -17.44 13.11
N SER A 317 -3.48 -16.20 12.62
CA SER A 317 -3.69 -15.88 11.21
C SER A 317 -2.70 -16.61 10.32
N GLY A 318 -1.40 -16.61 10.68
CA GLY A 318 -0.35 -17.32 9.95
C GLY A 318 -0.60 -18.83 9.88
N ALA A 319 -1.05 -19.45 10.97
CA ALA A 319 -1.42 -20.87 10.98
C ALA A 319 -2.57 -21.17 10.00
N LEU A 320 -3.61 -20.34 10.00
CA LEU A 320 -4.74 -20.51 9.06
C LEU A 320 -4.30 -20.27 7.61
N ILE A 321 -3.45 -19.28 7.36
CA ILE A 321 -2.87 -19.01 6.04
C ILE A 321 -2.04 -20.20 5.56
N GLY A 322 -1.22 -20.77 6.45
CA GLY A 322 -0.45 -21.97 6.15
C GLY A 322 -1.33 -23.15 5.77
N LEU A 323 -2.42 -23.40 6.51
CA LEU A 323 -3.38 -24.46 6.19
C LEU A 323 -4.08 -24.23 4.84
N ILE A 324 -4.54 -23.00 4.57
CA ILE A 324 -5.17 -22.64 3.29
C ILE A 324 -4.17 -22.82 2.15
N GLY A 325 -2.94 -22.29 2.32
CA GLY A 325 -1.90 -22.37 1.29
C GLY A 325 -1.51 -23.82 0.97
N VAL A 326 -1.30 -24.66 1.99
CA VAL A 326 -1.02 -26.09 1.80
C VAL A 326 -2.18 -26.81 1.11
N THR A 327 -3.43 -26.50 1.49
CA THR A 327 -4.61 -27.09 0.83
C THR A 327 -4.66 -26.73 -0.65
N VAL A 328 -4.44 -25.44 -0.99
CA VAL A 328 -4.42 -25.01 -2.39
C VAL A 328 -3.24 -25.61 -3.12
N LEU A 329 -2.05 -25.65 -2.53
CA LEU A 329 -0.86 -26.26 -3.13
C LEU A 329 -1.09 -27.74 -3.46
N ASN A 330 -1.68 -28.53 -2.53
CA ASN A 330 -1.97 -29.94 -2.76
C ASN A 330 -3.04 -30.17 -3.84
N LEU A 331 -3.98 -29.24 -4.02
CA LEU A 331 -5.04 -29.36 -5.02
C LEU A 331 -4.61 -28.86 -6.40
N THR A 332 -3.71 -27.91 -6.47
CA THR A 332 -3.36 -27.20 -7.71
C THR A 332 -1.92 -27.39 -8.18
N GLY A 333 -1.00 -27.73 -7.27
CA GLY A 333 0.43 -27.74 -7.53
C GLY A 333 1.08 -26.35 -7.47
N HIS A 334 0.33 -25.29 -7.11
CA HIS A 334 0.76 -23.88 -7.13
C HIS A 334 0.78 -23.28 -5.73
N ASP A 335 1.81 -22.50 -5.41
CA ASP A 335 2.03 -21.92 -4.08
C ASP A 335 1.70 -20.41 -3.96
N GLY A 336 1.11 -19.82 -4.99
CA GLY A 336 0.81 -18.38 -5.08
C GLY A 336 -0.07 -17.80 -3.97
N VAL A 337 -0.68 -18.64 -3.13
CA VAL A 337 -1.38 -18.18 -1.92
C VAL A 337 -0.40 -17.62 -0.89
N PHE A 338 0.81 -18.21 -0.80
CA PHE A 338 1.84 -17.75 0.13
C PHE A 338 2.52 -16.47 -0.34
N SER A 339 3.07 -15.71 0.61
CA SER A 339 3.92 -14.54 0.38
C SER A 339 3.37 -13.60 -0.71
N ILE A 340 4.19 -13.15 -1.65
CA ILE A 340 3.83 -12.22 -2.73
C ILE A 340 2.97 -12.92 -3.80
N GLY A 341 3.36 -14.11 -4.27
CA GLY A 341 2.65 -14.93 -5.26
C GLY A 341 2.81 -14.48 -6.72
N TYR A 342 3.89 -13.77 -7.05
CA TYR A 342 4.10 -13.27 -8.41
C TYR A 342 4.49 -14.35 -9.41
N ASP A 343 5.01 -15.50 -8.95
CA ASP A 343 5.37 -16.63 -9.83
C ASP A 343 4.11 -17.13 -10.56
N ASP A 344 3.06 -17.49 -9.83
CA ASP A 344 1.80 -17.94 -10.41
C ASP A 344 1.07 -16.86 -11.21
N LEU A 345 1.15 -15.61 -10.76
CA LEU A 345 0.59 -14.48 -11.52
C LEU A 345 1.32 -14.34 -12.87
N SER A 346 2.64 -14.48 -12.90
CA SER A 346 3.45 -14.44 -14.13
C SER A 346 3.09 -15.57 -15.10
N GLU A 347 2.79 -16.77 -14.59
CA GLU A 347 2.32 -17.88 -15.40
C GLU A 347 0.94 -17.60 -16.04
N VAL A 348 0.02 -16.98 -15.29
CA VAL A 348 -1.27 -16.56 -15.84
C VAL A 348 -1.10 -15.48 -16.90
N LEU A 349 -0.25 -14.48 -16.64
CA LEU A 349 0.00 -13.36 -17.56
C LEU A 349 0.67 -13.84 -18.85
N SER A 350 1.55 -14.85 -18.78
CA SER A 350 2.21 -15.44 -19.95
C SER A 350 1.31 -16.45 -20.71
N GLY A 351 0.09 -16.72 -20.22
CA GLY A 351 -0.83 -17.67 -20.83
C GLY A 351 -0.49 -19.14 -20.57
N ARG A 352 0.45 -19.44 -19.67
CA ARG A 352 0.84 -20.83 -19.32
C ARG A 352 -0.14 -21.48 -18.34
N LEU A 353 -0.69 -20.72 -17.42
CA LEU A 353 -1.68 -21.18 -16.44
C LEU A 353 -3.06 -20.64 -16.79
N LEU A 354 -3.84 -21.41 -17.57
CA LEU A 354 -5.18 -21.03 -18.03
C LEU A 354 -6.29 -22.00 -17.58
N ILE A 355 -6.06 -22.73 -16.47
CA ILE A 355 -7.03 -23.64 -15.89
C ILE A 355 -7.95 -22.85 -14.94
N PRO A 356 -9.24 -22.59 -15.28
CA PRO A 356 -10.12 -21.70 -14.50
C PRO A 356 -10.29 -22.14 -13.04
N ALA A 357 -10.34 -23.44 -12.77
CA ALA A 357 -10.48 -23.97 -11.41
C ALA A 357 -9.25 -23.65 -10.55
N VAL A 358 -8.03 -23.76 -11.11
CA VAL A 358 -6.78 -23.42 -10.43
C VAL A 358 -6.73 -21.93 -10.12
N ILE A 359 -7.02 -21.09 -11.15
CA ILE A 359 -7.04 -19.63 -11.00
C ILE A 359 -8.05 -19.20 -9.93
N ALA A 360 -9.25 -19.81 -9.91
CA ALA A 360 -10.28 -19.51 -8.91
C ALA A 360 -9.86 -19.94 -7.50
N LEU A 361 -9.21 -21.11 -7.34
CA LEU A 361 -8.71 -21.58 -6.04
C LEU A 361 -7.58 -20.68 -5.52
N LEU A 362 -6.64 -20.28 -6.37
CA LEU A 362 -5.57 -19.34 -6.02
C LEU A 362 -6.15 -17.97 -5.62
N LEU A 363 -7.11 -17.46 -6.38
CA LEU A 363 -7.80 -16.19 -6.08
C LEU A 363 -8.48 -16.25 -4.71
N VAL A 364 -9.33 -17.25 -4.47
CA VAL A 364 -10.10 -17.38 -3.22
C VAL A 364 -9.18 -17.64 -2.04
N GLY A 365 -8.19 -18.53 -2.20
CA GLY A 365 -7.21 -18.86 -1.15
C GLY A 365 -6.43 -17.62 -0.73
N LYS A 366 -5.87 -16.87 -1.68
CA LYS A 366 -5.12 -15.64 -1.37
C LYS A 366 -6.02 -14.53 -0.83
N PHE A 367 -7.24 -14.40 -1.34
CA PHE A 367 -8.22 -13.40 -0.88
C PHE A 367 -8.56 -13.59 0.61
N ILE A 368 -8.88 -14.82 1.02
CA ILE A 368 -9.17 -15.16 2.43
C ILE A 368 -7.91 -14.97 3.27
N SER A 369 -6.77 -15.46 2.82
CA SER A 369 -5.47 -15.38 3.52
C SER A 369 -5.06 -13.93 3.78
N TYR A 370 -5.21 -13.03 2.80
CA TYR A 370 -4.91 -11.62 2.98
C TYR A 370 -5.84 -10.93 3.99
N ILE A 371 -7.15 -11.24 3.93
CA ILE A 371 -8.12 -10.70 4.90
C ILE A 371 -7.76 -11.13 6.32
N LEU A 372 -7.41 -12.40 6.53
CA LEU A 372 -6.97 -12.92 7.82
C LEU A 372 -5.71 -12.18 8.32
N ALA A 373 -4.67 -12.03 7.47
CA ALA A 373 -3.44 -11.34 7.82
C ALA A 373 -3.69 -9.88 8.22
N THR A 374 -4.46 -9.15 7.41
CA THR A 374 -4.72 -7.71 7.64
C THR A 374 -5.57 -7.48 8.88
N THR A 375 -6.60 -8.30 9.12
CA THR A 375 -7.47 -8.19 10.30
C THR A 375 -6.76 -8.57 11.59
N ALA A 376 -5.79 -9.48 11.53
CA ALA A 376 -4.92 -9.84 12.64
C ALA A 376 -3.88 -8.76 12.99
N GLY A 377 -3.64 -7.79 12.10
CA GLY A 377 -2.64 -6.74 12.29
C GLY A 377 -1.22 -7.15 11.90
N THR A 378 -1.06 -8.19 11.09
CA THR A 378 0.23 -8.61 10.53
C THR A 378 0.87 -7.46 9.73
N SER A 379 2.19 -7.34 9.77
CA SER A 379 2.93 -6.31 9.04
C SER A 379 3.13 -6.72 7.59
N GLY A 380 2.54 -5.96 6.65
CA GLY A 380 2.63 -6.22 5.21
C GLY A 380 1.68 -5.35 4.40
N GLY A 381 1.95 -5.21 3.10
CA GLY A 381 1.23 -4.35 2.17
C GLY A 381 0.05 -5.02 1.47
N ILE A 382 -0.75 -4.20 0.80
CA ILE A 382 -1.95 -4.63 0.05
C ILE A 382 -1.71 -4.66 -1.46
N PHE A 383 -0.68 -4.00 -2.00
CA PHE A 383 -0.51 -3.80 -3.44
C PHE A 383 -0.39 -5.11 -4.19
N ALA A 384 0.58 -5.96 -3.84
CA ALA A 384 0.77 -7.26 -4.48
C ALA A 384 -0.49 -8.13 -4.43
N PRO A 385 -1.18 -8.30 -3.28
CA PRO A 385 -2.45 -9.04 -3.25
C PRO A 385 -3.53 -8.45 -4.17
N VAL A 386 -3.67 -7.12 -4.25
CA VAL A 386 -4.67 -6.48 -5.11
C VAL A 386 -4.36 -6.70 -6.59
N LEU A 387 -3.09 -6.57 -6.99
CA LEU A 387 -2.65 -6.88 -8.35
C LEU A 387 -2.90 -8.35 -8.68
N PHE A 388 -2.59 -9.27 -7.75
CA PHE A 388 -2.87 -10.69 -7.92
C PHE A 388 -4.37 -10.97 -8.12
N PHE A 389 -5.25 -10.40 -7.29
CA PHE A 389 -6.71 -10.58 -7.44
C PHE A 389 -7.18 -10.07 -8.78
N GLY A 390 -6.71 -8.88 -9.18
CA GLY A 390 -7.06 -8.29 -10.46
C GLY A 390 -6.63 -9.14 -11.64
N GLY A 391 -5.40 -9.65 -11.62
CA GLY A 391 -4.86 -10.53 -12.66
C GLY A 391 -5.67 -11.82 -12.80
N MET A 392 -5.97 -12.48 -11.67
CA MET A 392 -6.78 -13.69 -11.67
C MET A 392 -8.21 -13.45 -12.16
N LEU A 393 -8.86 -12.34 -11.74
CA LEU A 393 -10.20 -11.97 -12.22
C LEU A 393 -10.21 -11.65 -13.71
N GLY A 394 -9.23 -10.87 -14.19
CA GLY A 394 -9.10 -10.56 -15.61
C GLY A 394 -8.91 -11.81 -16.47
N ALA A 395 -8.06 -12.76 -16.01
CA ALA A 395 -7.88 -14.04 -16.68
C ALA A 395 -9.17 -14.87 -16.70
N LEU A 396 -9.91 -14.95 -15.60
CA LEU A 396 -11.19 -15.69 -15.56
C LEU A 396 -12.22 -15.11 -16.54
N VAL A 397 -12.34 -13.78 -16.62
CA VAL A 397 -13.19 -13.12 -17.61
C VAL A 397 -12.70 -13.40 -19.03
N GLY A 398 -11.38 -13.37 -19.25
CA GLY A 398 -10.78 -13.72 -20.54
C GLY A 398 -11.08 -15.16 -20.95
N ILE A 399 -10.89 -16.13 -20.07
CA ILE A 399 -11.19 -17.54 -20.35
C ILE A 399 -12.70 -17.75 -20.60
N ALA A 400 -13.57 -17.05 -19.84
CA ALA A 400 -15.00 -17.09 -20.07
C ALA A 400 -15.37 -16.58 -21.48
N GLY A 401 -14.74 -15.49 -21.93
CA GLY A 401 -14.91 -14.96 -23.27
C GLY A 401 -14.46 -15.95 -24.36
N GLN A 402 -13.32 -16.65 -24.17
CA GLN A 402 -12.90 -17.70 -25.11
C GLN A 402 -13.96 -18.82 -25.24
N ARG A 403 -14.51 -19.28 -24.10
CA ARG A 403 -15.56 -20.31 -24.09
C ARG A 403 -16.87 -19.86 -24.72
N LEU A 404 -17.15 -18.57 -24.71
CA LEU A 404 -18.31 -17.97 -25.38
C LEU A 404 -18.08 -17.79 -26.89
N GLY A 405 -16.96 -18.21 -27.44
CA GLY A 405 -16.68 -18.19 -28.87
C GLY A 405 -16.12 -16.88 -29.40
N PHE A 406 -15.56 -16.04 -28.56
CA PHE A 406 -14.99 -14.76 -28.99
C PHE A 406 -13.67 -14.84 -29.79
N GLY A 407 -13.17 -16.02 -30.12
CA GLY A 407 -12.17 -16.26 -31.16
C GLY A 407 -10.79 -15.59 -30.99
N TYR A 408 -10.33 -15.33 -29.75
CA TYR A 408 -8.99 -14.83 -29.47
C TYR A 408 -8.09 -15.90 -28.81
N ASN A 409 -6.79 -15.71 -28.91
CA ASN A 409 -5.79 -16.64 -28.41
C ASN A 409 -5.44 -16.43 -26.91
N GLU A 410 -4.63 -17.31 -26.36
CA GLU A 410 -4.19 -17.31 -24.95
C GLU A 410 -3.46 -16.03 -24.55
N HIS A 411 -2.70 -15.40 -25.46
CA HIS A 411 -2.01 -14.14 -25.20
C HIS A 411 -2.98 -12.99 -24.86
N VAL A 412 -4.19 -12.99 -25.46
CA VAL A 412 -5.23 -12.00 -25.15
C VAL A 412 -5.75 -12.20 -23.73
N VAL A 413 -5.82 -13.45 -23.23
CA VAL A 413 -6.19 -13.70 -21.82
C VAL A 413 -5.17 -13.08 -20.88
N GLY A 414 -3.87 -13.18 -21.17
CA GLY A 414 -2.81 -12.49 -20.42
C GLY A 414 -2.98 -10.96 -20.45
N ALA A 415 -3.33 -10.38 -21.60
CA ALA A 415 -3.62 -8.94 -21.71
C ALA A 415 -4.85 -8.52 -20.87
N LEU A 416 -5.91 -9.35 -20.87
CA LEU A 416 -7.10 -9.12 -20.05
C LEU A 416 -6.80 -9.28 -18.55
N ALA A 417 -5.89 -10.18 -18.18
CA ALA A 417 -5.39 -10.30 -16.82
C ALA A 417 -4.65 -9.01 -16.37
N LEU A 418 -3.82 -8.42 -17.22
CA LEU A 418 -3.17 -7.13 -16.95
C LEU A 418 -4.18 -5.99 -16.77
N ILE A 419 -5.22 -5.94 -17.62
CA ILE A 419 -6.30 -4.98 -17.46
C ILE A 419 -6.99 -5.18 -16.10
N GLY A 420 -7.24 -6.43 -15.72
CA GLY A 420 -7.78 -6.78 -14.41
C GLY A 420 -6.93 -6.30 -13.25
N MET A 421 -5.58 -6.44 -13.34
CA MET A 421 -4.65 -5.92 -12.32
C MET A 421 -4.87 -4.43 -12.07
N GLY A 422 -4.90 -3.63 -13.15
CA GLY A 422 -5.15 -2.21 -13.05
C GLY A 422 -6.55 -1.89 -12.51
N CYS A 423 -7.59 -2.53 -13.03
CA CYS A 423 -8.96 -2.31 -12.59
C CYS A 423 -9.15 -2.58 -11.08
N MET A 424 -8.57 -3.66 -10.58
CA MET A 424 -8.66 -4.00 -9.15
C MET A 424 -7.90 -3.00 -8.28
N PHE A 425 -6.72 -2.57 -8.73
CA PHE A 425 -5.95 -1.53 -8.04
C PHE A 425 -6.72 -0.20 -7.99
N ALA A 426 -7.26 0.25 -9.13
CA ALA A 426 -8.08 1.46 -9.21
C ALA A 426 -9.35 1.37 -8.34
N SER A 427 -9.95 0.17 -8.23
CA SER A 427 -11.12 -0.08 -7.39
C SER A 427 -10.84 0.02 -5.89
N VAL A 428 -9.73 -0.59 -5.41
CA VAL A 428 -9.42 -0.74 -3.98
C VAL A 428 -8.62 0.44 -3.44
N ILE A 429 -7.53 0.82 -4.15
CA ILE A 429 -6.60 1.87 -3.70
C ILE A 429 -7.12 3.26 -4.05
N ARG A 430 -7.90 3.40 -5.12
CA ARG A 430 -8.47 4.66 -5.62
C ARG A 430 -7.48 5.61 -6.27
N CYS A 431 -6.42 5.06 -6.85
CA CYS A 431 -5.41 5.78 -7.59
C CYS A 431 -5.43 5.34 -9.07
N PRO A 432 -6.37 5.83 -9.90
CA PRO A 432 -6.53 5.36 -11.28
C PRO A 432 -5.34 5.73 -12.18
N LEU A 433 -4.69 6.90 -12.00
CA LEU A 433 -3.51 7.28 -12.77
C LEU A 433 -2.31 6.40 -12.40
N THR A 434 -2.09 6.18 -11.12
CA THR A 434 -1.07 5.25 -10.63
C THR A 434 -1.30 3.85 -11.16
N SER A 435 -2.55 3.41 -11.14
CA SER A 435 -2.95 2.06 -11.53
C SER A 435 -2.56 1.73 -12.97
N PHE A 436 -2.91 2.58 -13.94
CA PHE A 436 -2.53 2.30 -15.32
C PHE A 436 -1.03 2.44 -15.55
N MET A 437 -0.38 3.39 -14.86
CA MET A 437 1.04 3.61 -15.01
C MET A 437 1.87 2.46 -14.42
N ILE A 438 1.49 1.90 -13.26
CA ILE A 438 2.15 0.71 -12.69
C ILE A 438 2.12 -0.44 -13.70
N VAL A 439 0.94 -0.80 -14.22
CA VAL A 439 0.82 -1.91 -15.17
C VAL A 439 1.59 -1.63 -16.45
N PHE A 440 1.55 -0.39 -16.95
CA PHE A 440 2.29 0.03 -18.13
C PHE A 440 3.81 -0.12 -17.95
N GLU A 441 4.37 0.41 -16.87
CA GLU A 441 5.82 0.34 -16.60
C GLU A 441 6.30 -1.09 -16.31
N MET A 442 5.47 -1.90 -15.62
CA MET A 442 5.80 -3.31 -15.36
C MET A 442 5.84 -4.18 -16.61
N THR A 443 5.15 -3.77 -17.68
CA THR A 443 4.97 -4.59 -18.91
C THR A 443 5.65 -4.00 -20.14
N ASN A 444 6.00 -2.72 -20.12
CA ASN A 444 6.53 -1.97 -21.27
C ASN A 444 5.70 -2.12 -22.57
N ASN A 445 4.39 -2.37 -22.46
CA ASN A 445 3.52 -2.58 -23.60
C ASN A 445 2.51 -1.45 -23.76
N TYR A 446 2.74 -0.61 -24.78
CA TYR A 446 1.87 0.56 -25.06
C TYR A 446 0.47 0.16 -25.58
N THR A 447 0.35 -1.00 -26.22
CA THR A 447 -0.90 -1.41 -26.91
C THR A 447 -2.07 -1.61 -25.95
N ILE A 448 -1.78 -2.05 -24.70
CA ILE A 448 -2.82 -2.27 -23.69
C ILE A 448 -3.23 -0.99 -22.95
N MET A 449 -2.57 0.13 -23.19
CA MET A 449 -2.76 1.36 -22.41
C MET A 449 -4.19 1.89 -22.48
N LEU A 450 -4.77 1.97 -23.68
CA LEU A 450 -6.14 2.48 -23.86
C LEU A 450 -7.20 1.59 -23.19
N PRO A 451 -7.27 0.26 -23.44
CA PRO A 451 -8.24 -0.58 -22.76
C PRO A 451 -8.01 -0.63 -21.23
N LEU A 452 -6.76 -0.55 -20.76
CA LEU A 452 -6.43 -0.46 -19.35
C LEU A 452 -7.00 0.83 -18.72
N MET A 453 -6.83 1.98 -19.38
CA MET A 453 -7.39 3.26 -18.91
C MET A 453 -8.92 3.22 -18.82
N VAL A 454 -9.60 2.68 -19.85
CA VAL A 454 -11.06 2.55 -19.85
C VAL A 454 -11.53 1.63 -18.72
N GLY A 455 -10.93 0.45 -18.59
CA GLY A 455 -11.25 -0.48 -17.51
C GLY A 455 -11.05 0.12 -16.12
N ASN A 456 -9.93 0.83 -15.90
CA ASN A 456 -9.62 1.51 -14.64
C ASN A 456 -10.64 2.60 -14.29
N ILE A 457 -11.04 3.42 -15.29
CA ILE A 457 -12.05 4.46 -15.07
C ILE A 457 -13.39 3.84 -14.68
N VAL A 458 -13.83 2.79 -15.40
CA VAL A 458 -15.06 2.05 -15.06
C VAL A 458 -14.99 1.48 -13.64
N ALA A 459 -13.89 0.81 -13.31
CA ALA A 459 -13.69 0.23 -11.99
C ALA A 459 -13.69 1.30 -10.88
N PHE A 460 -12.99 2.41 -11.11
CA PHE A 460 -12.91 3.53 -10.18
C PHE A 460 -14.28 4.17 -9.95
N LEU A 461 -14.99 4.58 -11.01
CA LEU A 461 -16.27 5.28 -10.89
C LEU A 461 -17.34 4.44 -10.19
N LEU A 462 -17.47 3.16 -10.55
CA LEU A 462 -18.42 2.25 -9.91
C LEU A 462 -18.06 2.01 -8.43
N SER A 463 -16.79 1.81 -8.15
CA SER A 463 -16.33 1.60 -6.77
C SER A 463 -16.55 2.83 -5.90
N VAL A 464 -16.32 4.06 -6.41
CA VAL A 464 -16.63 5.32 -5.70
C VAL A 464 -18.13 5.44 -5.43
N ARG A 465 -18.96 5.06 -6.41
CA ARG A 465 -20.43 5.10 -6.26
C ARG A 465 -20.93 4.14 -5.19
N TRP A 466 -20.30 2.96 -5.05
CA TRP A 466 -20.73 1.94 -4.09
C TRP A 466 -20.11 2.10 -2.69
N HIS A 467 -18.90 2.65 -2.61
CA HIS A 467 -18.18 2.93 -1.37
C HIS A 467 -17.34 4.20 -1.54
N PRO A 468 -17.81 5.37 -1.12
CA PRO A 468 -17.18 6.67 -1.46
C PRO A 468 -15.75 6.87 -0.95
N ILE A 469 -15.40 6.28 0.20
CA ILE A 469 -14.12 6.51 0.89
C ILE A 469 -13.11 5.44 0.49
N SER A 470 -11.84 5.81 0.27
CA SER A 470 -10.76 4.85 -0.04
C SER A 470 -10.51 3.89 1.12
N LEU A 471 -9.87 2.74 0.86
CA LEU A 471 -9.54 1.78 1.92
C LEU A 471 -8.66 2.40 3.01
N TYR A 472 -7.61 3.14 2.62
CA TYR A 472 -6.68 3.74 3.59
C TYR A 472 -7.34 4.83 4.42
N ASP A 473 -8.16 5.68 3.80
CA ASP A 473 -8.88 6.72 4.53
C ASP A 473 -9.95 6.12 5.45
N SER A 474 -10.63 5.05 5.01
CA SER A 474 -11.57 4.31 5.87
C SER A 474 -10.88 3.67 7.08
N MET A 475 -9.66 3.13 6.89
CA MET A 475 -8.86 2.60 8.00
C MET A 475 -8.44 3.70 8.98
N LEU A 476 -8.06 4.89 8.48
CA LEU A 476 -7.72 6.04 9.31
C LEU A 476 -8.93 6.54 10.10
N LEU A 477 -10.11 6.61 9.46
CA LEU A 477 -11.36 6.95 10.15
C LEU A 477 -11.69 5.97 11.27
N GLN A 478 -11.48 4.66 11.05
CA GLN A 478 -11.64 3.65 12.10
C GLN A 478 -10.61 3.82 13.24
N ASP A 479 -9.45 4.41 12.97
CA ASP A 479 -8.43 4.75 13.98
C ASP A 479 -8.72 6.08 14.70
N GLY A 480 -9.83 6.74 14.36
CA GLY A 480 -10.20 8.05 14.90
C GLY A 480 -9.40 9.21 14.31
N ILE A 481 -8.74 8.97 13.16
CA ILE A 481 -7.93 9.98 12.47
C ILE A 481 -8.71 10.52 11.28
N THR A 482 -9.11 11.79 11.36
CA THR A 482 -9.74 12.53 10.27
C THR A 482 -8.67 13.39 9.61
N LEU A 483 -8.34 13.11 8.35
CA LEU A 483 -7.44 13.95 7.58
C LEU A 483 -8.25 15.06 6.93
N LYS A 484 -7.98 16.31 7.32
CA LYS A 484 -8.46 17.48 6.56
C LYS A 484 -7.60 17.55 5.28
N ARG A 485 -8.03 16.89 4.23
CA ARG A 485 -7.51 17.17 2.90
C ARG A 485 -8.04 18.55 2.53
N MET A 486 -7.15 19.50 2.21
CA MET A 486 -7.59 20.62 1.40
C MET A 486 -8.13 20.03 0.11
N PRO A 487 -9.32 20.43 -0.37
CA PRO A 487 -9.85 19.93 -1.62
C PRO A 487 -8.84 20.28 -2.73
N ALA A 488 -8.07 19.30 -3.17
CA ALA A 488 -7.30 19.41 -4.39
C ALA A 488 -8.33 19.57 -5.49
N TYR A 489 -8.41 20.77 -6.03
CA TYR A 489 -9.10 21.09 -7.26
C TYR A 489 -10.46 20.40 -7.45
N GLN A 490 -11.40 20.61 -6.55
CA GLN A 490 -12.80 20.55 -6.89
C GLN A 490 -13.13 21.93 -7.46
N GLY A 491 -13.13 22.02 -8.79
CA GLY A 491 -13.65 23.19 -9.46
C GLY A 491 -14.97 23.57 -8.82
N ASP A 492 -15.16 24.85 -8.50
CA ASP A 492 -16.39 25.44 -7.98
C ASP A 492 -16.85 25.04 -6.56
N GLN A 493 -15.96 24.81 -5.62
CA GLN A 493 -16.32 25.16 -4.25
C GLN A 493 -16.03 26.64 -4.03
N ASP A 494 -17.04 27.43 -4.31
CA ASP A 494 -17.05 28.85 -4.05
C ASP A 494 -16.76 29.10 -2.55
N TRP A 495 -15.58 29.65 -2.26
CA TRP A 495 -15.19 30.05 -0.90
C TRP A 495 -16.24 30.94 -0.22
N HIS A 496 -17.08 31.61 -1.05
CA HIS A 496 -18.19 32.44 -0.61
C HIS A 496 -19.37 31.60 -0.04
N SER A 497 -19.44 30.30 -0.33
CA SER A 497 -20.50 29.43 0.19
C SER A 497 -20.12 28.68 1.48
N LEU A 498 -18.86 28.75 1.92
CA LEU A 498 -18.43 28.13 3.18
C LEU A 498 -18.92 28.96 4.36
N PRO A 499 -19.67 28.35 5.33
CA PRO A 499 -20.04 29.05 6.53
C PRO A 499 -18.78 29.47 7.31
N VAL A 500 -18.75 30.67 7.84
CA VAL A 500 -17.64 31.23 8.64
C VAL A 500 -17.16 30.23 9.70
N LYS A 501 -18.07 29.45 10.27
CA LYS A 501 -17.78 28.37 11.22
C LYS A 501 -16.82 27.31 10.68
N ALA A 502 -16.72 27.09 9.37
CA ALA A 502 -15.81 26.11 8.76
C ALA A 502 -14.34 26.56 8.73
N ILE A 503 -14.10 27.87 8.80
CA ILE A 503 -12.77 28.51 8.76
C ILE A 503 -12.40 29.20 10.09
N MET A 504 -13.33 29.25 11.04
CA MET A 504 -13.15 29.92 12.32
C MET A 504 -12.36 29.03 13.30
N THR A 505 -11.38 29.59 13.99
CA THR A 505 -10.69 28.92 15.10
C THR A 505 -11.61 29.00 16.33
N PHE A 506 -12.03 27.85 16.88
CA PHE A 506 -12.94 27.79 18.03
C PHE A 506 -12.25 28.08 19.36
N ASP A 507 -10.97 27.75 19.49
CA ASP A 507 -10.15 28.03 20.67
C ASP A 507 -9.26 29.25 20.41
N VAL A 508 -9.80 30.42 20.56
CA VAL A 508 -9.03 31.67 20.51
C VAL A 508 -8.47 31.94 21.91
N ALA A 509 -7.15 31.93 22.04
CA ALA A 509 -6.50 32.41 23.26
C ALA A 509 -6.77 33.91 23.40
N THR A 510 -7.60 34.27 24.35
CA THR A 510 -7.88 35.67 24.70
C THR A 510 -6.99 36.09 25.88
N ALA A 511 -6.27 37.19 25.73
CA ALA A 511 -5.57 37.84 26.83
C ALA A 511 -6.36 39.07 27.25
N ASP A 512 -6.42 39.32 28.56
CA ASP A 512 -7.04 40.52 29.08
C ASP A 512 -6.19 41.73 28.66
N ALA A 513 -6.85 42.79 28.18
CA ALA A 513 -6.18 44.01 27.70
C ALA A 513 -5.40 44.74 28.82
N SER A 514 -5.62 44.37 30.08
CA SER A 514 -4.91 44.90 31.24
C SER A 514 -3.59 44.21 31.54
N LEU A 515 -3.27 43.09 30.87
CA LEU A 515 -1.97 42.39 31.01
C LEU A 515 -0.89 43.11 30.21
N SER A 516 0.06 43.73 30.90
CA SER A 516 1.25 44.32 30.27
C SER A 516 2.06 43.22 29.55
N ALA A 517 2.61 43.55 28.39
CA ALA A 517 3.41 42.67 27.57
C ALA A 517 4.67 42.13 28.26
#